data_007e71d681ada2730c8673f20adf279e
#
_entry.id   007e71d681ada2730c8673f20adf279e
#
_cell.length_a   1.000
_cell.length_b   1.000
_cell.length_c   1.000
_cell.angle_alpha   90.00
_cell.angle_beta   90.00
_cell.angle_gamma   90.00
#
_symmetry.space_group_name_H-M   'P 1'
#
loop_
_entity.id
_entity.type
_entity.pdbx_description
1 polymer ?
#
loop_
_entity_poly.entity_id
_entity_poly.type
_entity_poly.pdbx_seq_one_letter_code
_entity_poly.pdbx_strand_id
1 'polypeptide(L)'
;DVQAVCAGFSYALSIADAFIRAGVYQKILVIGAEVFSRILDFKDRTTCVLFGDGAGAVVLEASDQPGILASALHADGSQRDILCVPGRAICGGIDGSPFLKMDGQAVFKLAVKVLEQVANEVLEKANMTADQIDWLVPHQANIRIMEGTARKMGMSMDRVIVTVAGH
;
A
#
# COMPACT_ATOMS: atom_id res chain seq x y z
N ASP A 1 2.07 7.86 -15.00
CA ASP A 1 1.27 7.55 -13.81
C ASP A 1 1.29 6.05 -13.54
N VAL A 2 1.32 5.68 -12.26
CA VAL A 2 1.24 4.29 -11.79
C VAL A 2 -0.04 4.13 -10.98
N GLN A 3 -0.90 3.17 -11.36
CA GLN A 3 -2.16 2.92 -10.69
C GLN A 3 -2.17 1.52 -10.07
N ALA A 4 -1.96 1.45 -8.75
CA ALA A 4 -2.08 0.23 -7.98
C ALA A 4 -2.70 0.50 -6.59
N VAL A 5 -3.50 1.56 -6.50
CA VAL A 5 -4.25 1.99 -5.32
C VAL A 5 -3.35 2.01 -4.07
N CYS A 6 -3.70 1.32 -2.98
CA CYS A 6 -2.92 1.31 -1.74
C CYS A 6 -1.49 0.76 -1.91
N ALA A 7 -1.24 -0.08 -2.91
CA ALA A 7 0.09 -0.57 -3.25
C ALA A 7 0.86 0.36 -4.21
N GLY A 8 0.23 1.43 -4.72
CA GLY A 8 0.78 2.30 -5.77
C GLY A 8 2.14 2.86 -5.46
N PHE A 9 2.39 3.26 -4.21
CA PHE A 9 3.70 3.76 -3.81
C PHE A 9 4.79 2.68 -3.89
N SER A 10 4.52 1.45 -3.45
CA SER A 10 5.45 0.32 -3.57
C SER A 10 5.74 -0.03 -5.03
N TYR A 11 4.71 0.00 -5.89
CA TYR A 11 4.89 -0.17 -7.34
C TYR A 11 5.76 0.93 -7.94
N ALA A 12 5.51 2.19 -7.59
CA ALA A 12 6.28 3.32 -8.08
C ALA A 12 7.75 3.27 -7.60
N LEU A 13 8.00 2.86 -6.34
CA LEU A 13 9.35 2.63 -5.83
C LEU A 13 10.09 1.54 -6.61
N SER A 14 9.43 0.41 -6.88
CA SER A 14 10.04 -0.69 -7.65
C SER A 14 10.37 -0.28 -9.08
N ILE A 15 9.51 0.50 -9.73
CA ILE A 15 9.74 1.03 -11.07
C ILE A 15 10.93 2.01 -11.07
N ALA A 16 10.97 2.91 -10.09
CA ALA A 16 12.05 3.88 -9.96
C ALA A 16 13.39 3.20 -9.69
N ASP A 17 13.44 2.20 -8.80
CA ASP A 17 14.63 1.38 -8.54
C ASP A 17 15.11 0.68 -9.82
N ALA A 18 14.19 0.09 -10.59
CA ALA A 18 14.53 -0.56 -11.85
C ALA A 18 15.14 0.42 -12.87
N PHE A 19 14.62 1.63 -12.99
CA PHE A 19 15.19 2.65 -13.88
C PHE A 19 16.57 3.12 -13.43
N ILE A 20 16.80 3.29 -12.13
CA ILE A 20 18.10 3.67 -11.58
C ILE A 20 19.11 2.54 -11.83
N ARG A 21 18.75 1.29 -11.52
CA ARG A 21 19.61 0.12 -11.76
C ARG A 21 19.95 -0.10 -13.23
N ALA A 22 19.01 0.20 -14.12
CA ALA A 22 19.24 0.14 -15.57
C ALA A 22 20.06 1.33 -16.11
N GLY A 23 20.44 2.29 -15.27
CA GLY A 23 21.20 3.47 -15.65
C GLY A 23 20.43 4.49 -16.49
N VAL A 24 19.09 4.37 -16.55
CA VAL A 24 18.24 5.29 -17.31
C VAL A 24 18.18 6.67 -16.66
N TYR A 25 18.08 6.70 -15.34
CA TYR A 25 18.06 7.92 -14.54
C TYR A 25 18.95 7.80 -13.30
N GLN A 26 19.49 8.93 -12.85
CA GLN A 26 20.31 9.02 -11.64
C GLN A 26 19.50 9.44 -10.41
N LYS A 27 18.43 10.22 -10.62
CA LYS A 27 17.54 10.72 -9.57
C LYS A 27 16.11 10.65 -10.06
N ILE A 28 15.22 10.14 -9.21
CA ILE A 28 13.79 10.00 -9.51
C ILE A 28 12.99 10.50 -8.31
N LEU A 29 12.05 11.42 -8.57
CA LEU A 29 11.04 11.82 -7.59
C LEU A 29 9.86 10.86 -7.69
N VAL A 30 9.54 10.18 -6.59
CA VAL A 30 8.36 9.32 -6.46
C VAL A 30 7.34 10.02 -5.58
N ILE A 31 6.13 10.19 -6.10
CA ILE A 31 5.03 10.88 -5.43
C ILE A 31 3.87 9.91 -5.28
N GLY A 32 3.36 9.74 -4.05
CA GLY A 32 2.06 9.16 -3.77
C GLY A 32 1.10 10.29 -3.43
N ALA A 33 -0.01 10.37 -4.15
CA ALA A 33 -1.01 11.41 -3.91
C ALA A 33 -2.40 10.92 -4.32
N GLU A 34 -3.39 11.18 -3.49
CA GLU A 34 -4.78 10.86 -3.77
C GLU A 34 -5.73 11.93 -3.25
N VAL A 35 -6.87 12.07 -3.93
CA VAL A 35 -8.04 12.83 -3.49
C VAL A 35 -9.19 11.84 -3.33
N PHE A 36 -9.11 11.04 -2.28
CA PHE A 36 -10.06 9.95 -1.99
C PHE A 36 -11.45 10.47 -1.61
N SER A 37 -11.51 11.68 -1.03
CA SER A 37 -12.76 12.35 -0.66
C SER A 37 -13.77 12.47 -1.81
N ARG A 38 -13.30 12.46 -3.07
CA ARG A 38 -14.16 12.51 -4.26
C ARG A 38 -15.01 11.27 -4.50
N ILE A 39 -14.63 10.14 -3.96
CA ILE A 39 -15.30 8.84 -4.15
C ILE A 39 -15.90 8.30 -2.86
N LEU A 40 -15.93 9.10 -1.78
CA LEU A 40 -16.55 8.72 -0.51
C LEU A 40 -18.01 9.19 -0.43
N ASP A 41 -18.88 8.30 -0.01
CA ASP A 41 -20.20 8.67 0.49
C ASP A 41 -20.09 9.05 1.97
N PHE A 42 -20.15 10.34 2.27
CA PHE A 42 -20.06 10.83 3.65
C PHE A 42 -21.25 10.42 4.56
N LYS A 43 -22.27 9.77 4.00
CA LYS A 43 -23.35 9.14 4.77
C LYS A 43 -23.01 7.70 5.16
N ASP A 44 -22.08 7.05 4.45
CA ASP A 44 -21.60 5.71 4.77
C ASP A 44 -20.44 5.76 5.74
N ARG A 45 -20.72 5.64 7.04
CA ARG A 45 -19.72 5.63 8.11
C ARG A 45 -18.81 4.41 8.13
N THR A 46 -19.08 3.40 7.32
CA THR A 46 -18.21 2.22 7.20
C THR A 46 -16.99 2.47 6.32
N THR A 47 -17.04 3.52 5.51
CA THR A 47 -15.96 3.92 4.59
C THR A 47 -15.44 5.33 4.86
N CYS A 48 -16.29 6.34 5.02
CA CYS A 48 -15.86 7.74 5.08
C CYS A 48 -14.96 8.10 6.27
N VAL A 49 -14.92 7.28 7.31
CA VAL A 49 -14.04 7.47 8.49
C VAL A 49 -12.67 6.78 8.35
N LEU A 50 -12.45 6.01 7.28
CA LEU A 50 -11.25 5.22 7.07
C LEU A 50 -10.36 5.74 5.93
N PHE A 51 -10.90 6.58 5.07
CA PHE A 51 -10.20 7.08 3.89
C PHE A 51 -10.16 8.60 3.88
N GLY A 52 -9.09 9.17 3.35
CA GLY A 52 -8.91 10.61 3.24
C GLY A 52 -7.99 10.98 2.10
N ASP A 53 -7.78 12.27 1.95
CA ASP A 53 -6.86 12.84 0.97
C ASP A 53 -5.47 12.92 1.57
N GLY A 54 -4.45 12.75 0.75
CA GLY A 54 -3.07 12.82 1.22
C GLY A 54 -2.07 12.87 0.09
N ALA A 55 -0.87 13.34 0.42
CA ALA A 55 0.27 13.28 -0.49
C ALA A 55 1.58 13.15 0.27
N GLY A 56 2.50 12.42 -0.31
CA GLY A 56 3.86 12.28 0.16
C GLY A 56 4.81 12.03 -1.00
N ALA A 57 6.08 12.34 -0.81
CA ALA A 57 7.07 12.15 -1.86
C ALA A 57 8.44 11.77 -1.28
N VAL A 58 9.20 11.02 -2.06
CA VAL A 58 10.60 10.70 -1.79
C VAL A 58 11.43 10.88 -3.06
N VAL A 59 12.71 11.19 -2.89
CA VAL A 59 13.68 11.19 -3.99
C VAL A 59 14.55 9.95 -3.87
N LEU A 60 14.58 9.13 -4.92
CA LEU A 60 15.55 8.06 -5.07
C LEU A 60 16.74 8.57 -5.87
N GLU A 61 17.93 8.19 -5.43
CA GLU A 61 19.20 8.54 -6.08
C GLU A 61 20.06 7.30 -6.23
N ALA A 62 20.78 7.20 -7.35
CA ALA A 62 21.79 6.17 -7.52
C ALA A 62 22.89 6.30 -6.44
N SER A 63 23.24 5.19 -5.80
CA SER A 63 24.20 5.15 -4.71
C SER A 63 24.98 3.83 -4.74
N ASP A 64 26.24 3.89 -4.33
CA ASP A 64 27.07 2.68 -4.07
C ASP A 64 26.72 2.01 -2.74
N GLN A 65 25.94 2.68 -1.89
CA GLN A 65 25.45 2.10 -0.64
C GLN A 65 24.12 1.34 -0.87
N PRO A 66 23.90 0.24 -0.15
CA PRO A 66 22.63 -0.48 -0.22
C PRO A 66 21.43 0.44 0.10
N GLY A 67 20.43 0.41 -0.78
CA GLY A 67 19.17 1.14 -0.62
C GLY A 67 17.98 0.17 -0.63
N ILE A 68 17.22 0.09 -1.72
CA ILE A 68 16.16 -0.91 -1.88
C ILE A 68 16.80 -2.27 -2.14
N LEU A 69 16.69 -3.18 -1.18
CA LEU A 69 17.33 -4.51 -1.25
C LEU A 69 16.50 -5.48 -2.10
N ALA A 70 15.19 -5.49 -1.91
CA ALA A 70 14.27 -6.34 -2.65
C ALA A 70 12.88 -5.70 -2.70
N SER A 71 12.07 -6.14 -3.66
CA SER A 71 10.66 -5.82 -3.74
C SER A 71 9.85 -7.03 -4.21
N ALA A 72 8.57 -7.08 -3.79
CA ALA A 72 7.59 -8.05 -4.25
C ALA A 72 6.27 -7.34 -4.51
N LEU A 73 5.70 -7.54 -5.70
CA LEU A 73 4.49 -6.90 -6.16
C LEU A 73 3.50 -7.96 -6.64
N HIS A 74 2.27 -7.88 -6.17
CA HIS A 74 1.21 -8.81 -6.51
C HIS A 74 -0.10 -8.09 -6.82
N ALA A 75 -0.92 -8.70 -7.66
CA ALA A 75 -2.29 -8.27 -7.92
C ALA A 75 -3.19 -9.51 -8.03
N ASP A 76 -4.33 -9.48 -7.36
CA ASP A 76 -5.34 -10.55 -7.42
C ASP A 76 -6.71 -9.95 -7.75
N GLY A 77 -7.04 -9.94 -9.03
CA GLY A 77 -8.32 -9.43 -9.54
C GLY A 77 -9.53 -10.23 -9.07
N SER A 78 -9.36 -11.44 -8.54
CA SER A 78 -10.47 -12.23 -7.99
C SER A 78 -11.10 -11.59 -6.74
N GLN A 79 -10.37 -10.70 -6.07
CA GLN A 79 -10.76 -10.03 -4.83
C GLN A 79 -11.35 -8.63 -5.07
N ARG A 80 -11.55 -8.21 -6.32
CA ARG A 80 -11.97 -6.83 -6.66
C ARG A 80 -13.24 -6.37 -5.94
N ASP A 81 -14.18 -7.28 -5.70
CA ASP A 81 -15.52 -6.93 -5.22
C ASP A 81 -15.56 -6.61 -3.71
N ILE A 82 -14.50 -6.97 -2.94
CA ILE A 82 -14.44 -6.65 -1.51
C ILE A 82 -14.08 -5.20 -1.21
N LEU A 83 -13.46 -4.49 -2.18
CA LEU A 83 -13.11 -3.07 -2.06
C LEU A 83 -13.02 -2.46 -3.46
N CYS A 84 -14.04 -1.71 -3.88
CA CYS A 84 -14.10 -1.13 -5.22
C CYS A 84 -15.05 0.08 -5.29
N VAL A 85 -14.88 0.86 -6.35
CA VAL A 85 -15.90 1.79 -6.83
C VAL A 85 -16.64 1.08 -7.98
N PRO A 86 -17.91 0.65 -7.79
CA PRO A 86 -18.62 -0.16 -8.79
C PRO A 86 -19.05 0.63 -10.02
N GLY A 87 -19.07 1.96 -9.95
CA GLY A 87 -19.42 2.81 -11.08
C GLY A 87 -18.36 2.81 -12.17
N ARG A 88 -18.80 2.91 -13.42
CA ARG A 88 -17.95 3.03 -14.60
C ARG A 88 -18.24 4.32 -15.34
N ALA A 89 -17.19 4.94 -15.87
CA ALA A 89 -17.34 6.11 -16.72
C ALA A 89 -18.00 5.72 -18.06
N ILE A 90 -19.02 6.47 -18.44
CA ILE A 90 -19.68 6.39 -19.75
C ILE A 90 -19.70 7.78 -20.38
N CYS A 91 -20.07 7.86 -21.65
CA CYS A 91 -20.22 9.16 -22.32
C CYS A 91 -21.27 10.02 -21.58
N GLY A 92 -20.82 11.14 -21.02
CA GLY A 92 -21.66 12.12 -20.32
C GLY A 92 -22.00 11.79 -18.87
N GLY A 93 -21.38 10.75 -18.25
CA GLY A 93 -21.70 10.45 -16.85
C GLY A 93 -21.01 9.20 -16.28
N ILE A 94 -21.63 8.67 -15.23
CA ILE A 94 -21.22 7.43 -14.56
C ILE A 94 -22.42 6.49 -14.51
N ASP A 95 -22.23 5.28 -14.98
CA ASP A 95 -23.19 4.17 -14.83
C ASP A 95 -22.84 3.40 -13.55
N GLY A 96 -23.80 3.23 -12.65
CA GLY A 96 -23.59 2.63 -11.34
C GLY A 96 -23.26 3.64 -10.23
N SER A 97 -22.82 3.15 -9.07
CA SER A 97 -22.47 4.00 -7.93
C SER A 97 -21.06 4.60 -8.10
N PRO A 98 -20.91 5.93 -7.99
CA PRO A 98 -19.60 6.57 -8.01
C PRO A 98 -18.85 6.43 -6.68
N PHE A 99 -19.45 5.84 -5.66
CA PHE A 99 -18.90 5.78 -4.32
C PHE A 99 -18.22 4.47 -4.03
N LEU A 100 -17.16 4.55 -3.23
CA LEU A 100 -16.43 3.40 -2.71
C LEU A 100 -17.35 2.49 -1.89
N LYS A 101 -17.19 1.19 -2.10
CA LYS A 101 -17.81 0.13 -1.28
C LYS A 101 -16.74 -0.80 -0.73
N MET A 102 -16.94 -1.26 0.50
CA MET A 102 -15.98 -2.13 1.19
C MET A 102 -16.70 -3.19 2.02
N ASP A 103 -16.27 -4.44 1.85
CA ASP A 103 -16.49 -5.50 2.85
C ASP A 103 -15.29 -5.49 3.82
N GLY A 104 -15.43 -4.78 4.93
CA GLY A 104 -14.34 -4.59 5.89
C GLY A 104 -13.84 -5.89 6.53
N GLN A 105 -14.70 -6.91 6.68
CA GLN A 105 -14.29 -8.20 7.24
C GLN A 105 -13.45 -9.00 6.24
N ALA A 106 -13.89 -9.04 4.98
CA ALA A 106 -13.15 -9.71 3.91
C ALA A 106 -11.79 -9.02 3.66
N VAL A 107 -11.78 -7.68 3.61
CA VAL A 107 -10.53 -6.89 3.49
C VAL A 107 -9.58 -7.17 4.64
N PHE A 108 -10.05 -7.18 5.89
CA PHE A 108 -9.21 -7.48 7.05
C PHE A 108 -8.54 -8.86 6.95
N LYS A 109 -9.34 -9.89 6.69
CA LYS A 109 -8.84 -11.29 6.58
C LYS A 109 -7.81 -11.43 5.47
N LEU A 110 -8.09 -10.84 4.32
CA LEU A 110 -7.19 -10.87 3.17
C LEU A 110 -5.89 -10.11 3.48
N ALA A 111 -5.99 -8.88 4.00
CA ALA A 111 -4.83 -8.03 4.27
C ALA A 111 -3.83 -8.68 5.22
N VAL A 112 -4.27 -9.21 6.36
CA VAL A 112 -3.38 -9.87 7.34
C VAL A 112 -2.67 -11.08 6.74
N LYS A 113 -3.36 -11.84 5.88
CA LYS A 113 -2.77 -13.00 5.18
C LYS A 113 -1.74 -12.56 4.14
N VAL A 114 -2.11 -11.63 3.28
CA VAL A 114 -1.29 -11.21 2.14
C VAL A 114 -0.05 -10.44 2.61
N LEU A 115 -0.17 -9.55 3.60
CA LEU A 115 0.96 -8.80 4.13
C LEU A 115 2.03 -9.71 4.74
N GLU A 116 1.63 -10.77 5.47
CA GLU A 116 2.57 -11.78 5.96
C GLU A 116 3.30 -12.48 4.80
N GLN A 117 2.55 -12.94 3.79
CA GLN A 117 3.12 -13.65 2.65
C GLN A 117 4.13 -12.79 1.88
N VAL A 118 3.77 -11.54 1.60
CA VAL A 118 4.64 -10.61 0.87
C VAL A 118 5.86 -10.23 1.70
N ALA A 119 5.71 -10.03 3.02
CA ALA A 119 6.85 -9.75 3.89
C ALA A 119 7.86 -10.91 3.90
N ASN A 120 7.41 -12.14 4.04
CA ASN A 120 8.28 -13.32 3.98
C ASN A 120 8.97 -13.45 2.62
N GLU A 121 8.25 -13.23 1.52
CA GLU A 121 8.82 -13.26 0.17
C GLU A 121 9.92 -12.20 -0.02
N VAL A 122 9.69 -10.98 0.48
CA VAL A 122 10.69 -9.90 0.38
C VAL A 122 11.93 -10.22 1.22
N LEU A 123 11.75 -10.76 2.43
CA LEU A 123 12.86 -11.19 3.29
C LEU A 123 13.69 -12.29 2.63
N GLU A 124 13.03 -13.30 2.05
CA GLU A 124 13.70 -14.36 1.29
C GLU A 124 14.50 -13.81 0.11
N LYS A 125 13.91 -12.93 -0.69
CA LYS A 125 14.60 -12.26 -1.82
C LYS A 125 15.80 -11.41 -1.37
N ALA A 126 15.72 -10.82 -0.19
CA ALA A 126 16.80 -10.03 0.40
C ALA A 126 17.85 -10.88 1.14
N ASN A 127 17.66 -12.20 1.26
CA ASN A 127 18.43 -13.10 2.12
C ASN A 127 18.50 -12.59 3.57
N MET A 128 17.37 -12.15 4.10
CA MET A 128 17.23 -11.61 5.46
C MET A 128 16.18 -12.39 6.25
N THR A 129 16.25 -12.26 7.56
CA THR A 129 15.28 -12.79 8.52
C THR A 129 14.56 -11.65 9.25
N ALA A 130 13.38 -11.90 9.82
CA ALA A 130 12.57 -10.85 10.46
C ALA A 130 13.25 -10.19 11.67
N ASP A 131 14.16 -10.88 12.35
CA ASP A 131 14.94 -10.32 13.48
C ASP A 131 15.95 -9.26 13.06
N GLN A 132 16.39 -9.29 11.78
CA GLN A 132 17.29 -8.31 11.19
C GLN A 132 16.59 -7.02 10.74
N ILE A 133 15.25 -6.97 10.80
CA ILE A 133 14.47 -5.81 10.43
C ILE A 133 14.30 -4.90 11.64
N ASP A 134 14.75 -3.66 11.55
CA ASP A 134 14.57 -2.69 12.63
C ASP A 134 13.13 -2.16 12.71
N TRP A 135 12.53 -1.84 11.56
CA TRP A 135 11.22 -1.21 11.48
C TRP A 135 10.32 -1.83 10.44
N LEU A 136 9.06 -2.06 10.81
CA LEU A 136 7.95 -2.34 9.90
C LEU A 136 7.17 -1.04 9.67
N VAL A 137 7.08 -0.61 8.42
CA VAL A 137 6.31 0.59 8.01
C VAL A 137 5.16 0.13 7.11
N PRO A 138 4.03 -0.31 7.69
CA PRO A 138 2.91 -0.83 6.91
C PRO A 138 2.02 0.28 6.37
N HIS A 139 1.15 -0.07 5.42
CA HIS A 139 0.03 0.79 5.04
C HIS A 139 -0.84 1.12 6.26
N GLN A 140 -1.15 2.40 6.46
CA GLN A 140 -1.80 2.93 7.66
C GLN A 140 -3.35 2.82 7.59
N ALA A 141 -3.87 1.64 7.23
CA ALA A 141 -5.30 1.43 7.07
C ALA A 141 -6.04 1.15 8.39
N ASN A 142 -5.48 0.31 9.24
CA ASN A 142 -6.12 -0.13 10.48
C ASN A 142 -5.09 -0.75 11.42
N ILE A 143 -5.05 -0.27 12.67
CA ILE A 143 -4.09 -0.75 13.67
C ILE A 143 -4.17 -2.28 13.89
N ARG A 144 -5.37 -2.87 13.84
CA ARG A 144 -5.55 -4.32 14.01
C ARG A 144 -4.91 -5.14 12.89
N ILE A 145 -4.86 -4.60 11.67
CA ILE A 145 -4.15 -5.24 10.54
C ILE A 145 -2.64 -5.21 10.82
N MET A 146 -2.12 -4.06 11.28
CA MET A 146 -0.71 -3.91 11.63
C MET A 146 -0.30 -4.87 12.77
N GLU A 147 -1.10 -4.93 13.84
CA GLU A 147 -0.91 -5.87 14.95
C GLU A 147 -0.92 -7.33 14.48
N GLY A 148 -1.88 -7.68 13.61
CA GLY A 148 -1.99 -9.01 13.02
C GLY A 148 -0.76 -9.38 12.20
N THR A 149 -0.28 -8.45 11.38
CA THR A 149 0.92 -8.62 10.54
C THR A 149 2.18 -8.74 11.40
N ALA A 150 2.41 -7.81 12.32
CA ALA A 150 3.57 -7.82 13.21
C ALA A 150 3.66 -9.12 14.01
N ARG A 151 2.54 -9.57 14.59
CA ARG A 151 2.48 -10.84 15.33
C ARG A 151 2.86 -12.05 14.47
N LYS A 152 2.41 -12.09 13.21
CA LYS A 152 2.74 -13.18 12.28
C LYS A 152 4.20 -13.16 11.85
N MET A 153 4.81 -11.99 11.79
CA MET A 153 6.24 -11.81 11.53
C MET A 153 7.11 -11.99 12.79
N GLY A 154 6.52 -12.24 13.96
CA GLY A 154 7.24 -12.33 15.23
C GLY A 154 7.84 -11.01 15.69
N MET A 155 7.32 -9.88 15.23
CA MET A 155 7.79 -8.53 15.58
C MET A 155 6.97 -7.91 16.70
N SER A 156 7.64 -7.19 17.62
CA SER A 156 6.98 -6.35 18.62
C SER A 156 6.36 -5.10 17.96
N MET A 157 5.23 -4.64 18.48
CA MET A 157 4.59 -3.39 18.02
C MET A 157 5.46 -2.15 18.26
N ASP A 158 6.44 -2.18 19.16
CA ASP A 158 7.41 -1.10 19.36
C ASP A 158 8.30 -0.86 18.11
N ARG A 159 8.36 -1.85 17.21
CA ARG A 159 9.08 -1.80 15.93
C ARG A 159 8.16 -1.56 14.74
N VAL A 160 6.90 -1.20 14.98
CA VAL A 160 5.91 -0.89 13.93
C VAL A 160 5.60 0.60 13.96
N ILE A 161 5.78 1.25 12.83
CA ILE A 161 5.38 2.66 12.70
C ILE A 161 3.85 2.73 12.61
N VAL A 162 3.24 3.43 13.56
CA VAL A 162 1.78 3.62 13.64
C VAL A 162 1.49 5.11 13.66
N THR A 163 0.83 5.60 12.63
CA THR A 163 0.40 7.02 12.50
C THR A 163 -1.11 7.14 12.35
N VAL A 164 -1.80 6.05 12.01
CA VAL A 164 -3.25 6.02 11.72
C VAL A 164 -4.14 6.59 12.85
N ALA A 165 -3.68 6.58 14.08
CA ALA A 165 -4.42 7.14 15.21
C ALA A 165 -4.29 8.67 15.34
N GLY A 166 -3.40 9.30 14.60
CA GLY A 166 -3.05 10.72 14.70
C GLY A 166 -3.46 11.58 13.50
N HIS A 167 -4.12 10.97 12.49
CA HIS A 167 -4.58 11.69 11.29
C HIS A 167 -5.95 11.23 10.80
#